data_773c1e2d59751a7d6cd3684662a51e9c
#
_entry.id   773c1e2d59751a7d6cd3684662a51e9c
#
_cell.length_a   1.000
_cell.length_b   1.000
_cell.length_c   1.000
_cell.angle_alpha   90.00
_cell.angle_beta   90.00
_cell.angle_gamma   90.00
#
_symmetry.space_group_name_H-M   'P 1'
#
loop_
_entity.id
_entity.type
_entity.pdbx_description
1 polymer ?
#
loop_
_entity_poly.entity_id
_entity_poly.type
_entity_poly.pdbx_seq_one_letter_code
_entity_poly.pdbx_strand_id
1 'polypeptide(L)'
;MTKVSVIVPVYNVEDYIEKCLNSLVNQTLEDIEIIIVNDGSKDNSENIIKSFLSRYPQKIKYLKKENGGLSDARNYGIPYAIGEYIAFLDSDDYVELDTYENMYNLAKKENSDMVECNFIWEYPKKIKIDIGKKYSGKHEMIEKIRVVAWNKLIKRQVIEKSKIQFPKGYRYEDVEFTYKLIPYLENISFLEEPCIHYIQRQNSISNMQNERTKEIFVVLNNVIKYYKELEIYEEYKNELEYVYTRYLLCSSLLRMVKIKEKKTRKEILNLTWENLNKNFPNWKKNKILKKNKSMKDKYIKSVNKFTYKIYCFIFRSI
;
A
#
# COMPACT_ATOMS: atom_id res chain seq x y z
N MET A 1 13.92 -11.33 22.85
CA MET A 1 12.55 -11.48 22.25
C MET A 1 12.55 -10.68 20.97
N THR A 2 12.14 -11.27 19.85
CA THR A 2 12.13 -10.59 18.56
C THR A 2 11.22 -9.37 18.60
N LYS A 3 11.76 -8.21 18.25
CA LYS A 3 11.05 -6.91 18.26
C LYS A 3 10.27 -6.70 16.97
N VAL A 4 10.91 -6.96 15.82
CA VAL A 4 10.33 -6.73 14.51
C VAL A 4 10.51 -7.95 13.61
N SER A 5 9.42 -8.35 12.94
CA SER A 5 9.43 -9.30 11.83
C SER A 5 9.22 -8.54 10.52
N VAL A 6 10.19 -8.61 9.61
CA VAL A 6 10.07 -8.02 8.28
C VAL A 6 9.73 -9.10 7.26
N ILE A 7 8.55 -9.03 6.65
CA ILE A 7 8.10 -9.98 5.62
C ILE A 7 8.48 -9.44 4.25
N VAL A 8 9.27 -10.21 3.50
CA VAL A 8 9.81 -9.85 2.18
C VAL A 8 9.27 -10.84 1.14
N PRO A 9 8.23 -10.48 0.38
CA PRO A 9 7.76 -11.29 -0.75
C PRO A 9 8.74 -11.19 -1.91
N VAL A 10 9.10 -12.33 -2.51
CA VAL A 10 10.11 -12.41 -3.58
C VAL A 10 9.57 -13.15 -4.77
N TYR A 11 9.58 -12.52 -5.96
CA TYR A 11 9.27 -13.16 -7.23
C TYR A 11 10.00 -12.50 -8.40
N ASN A 12 11.00 -13.18 -8.98
CA ASN A 12 11.79 -12.75 -10.14
C ASN A 12 12.36 -11.33 -9.98
N VAL A 13 13.24 -11.14 -9.01
CA VAL A 13 13.86 -9.85 -8.62
C VAL A 13 15.39 -9.96 -8.43
N GLU A 14 16.05 -10.83 -9.18
CA GLU A 14 17.49 -11.09 -9.06
C GLU A 14 18.36 -9.83 -9.12
N ASP A 15 17.95 -8.81 -9.87
CA ASP A 15 18.66 -7.54 -10.00
C ASP A 15 18.56 -6.62 -8.75
N TYR A 16 17.63 -6.88 -7.84
CA TYR A 16 17.29 -5.98 -6.73
C TYR A 16 17.45 -6.61 -5.34
N ILE A 17 17.17 -7.91 -5.23
CA ILE A 17 17.05 -8.62 -3.95
C ILE A 17 18.31 -8.51 -3.08
N GLU A 18 19.49 -8.44 -3.68
CA GLU A 18 20.74 -8.32 -2.93
C GLU A 18 20.79 -7.00 -2.15
N LYS A 19 20.42 -5.87 -2.76
CA LYS A 19 20.36 -4.55 -2.10
C LYS A 19 19.33 -4.54 -0.99
N CYS A 20 18.15 -5.10 -1.23
CA CYS A 20 17.08 -5.26 -0.25
C CYS A 20 17.58 -6.03 0.98
N LEU A 21 18.12 -7.23 0.78
CA LEU A 21 18.59 -8.08 1.88
C LEU A 21 19.77 -7.48 2.63
N ASN A 22 20.71 -6.83 1.94
CA ASN A 22 21.81 -6.10 2.58
C ASN A 22 21.30 -5.02 3.54
N SER A 23 20.27 -4.25 3.14
CA SER A 23 19.68 -3.20 4.00
C SER A 23 19.01 -3.79 5.25
N LEU A 24 18.49 -5.01 5.17
CA LEU A 24 17.80 -5.68 6.28
C LEU A 24 18.76 -6.37 7.25
N VAL A 25 19.77 -7.10 6.76
CA VAL A 25 20.69 -7.84 7.64
C VAL A 25 21.62 -6.92 8.44
N ASN A 26 21.83 -5.69 7.93
CA ASN A 26 22.67 -4.67 8.56
C ASN A 26 21.87 -3.66 9.40
N GLN A 27 20.57 -3.90 9.67
CA GLN A 27 19.81 -3.03 10.56
C GLN A 27 20.45 -2.91 11.93
N THR A 28 20.45 -1.69 12.50
CA THR A 28 20.94 -1.41 13.86
C THR A 28 20.09 -2.09 14.94
N LEU A 29 18.82 -2.38 14.65
CA LEU A 29 17.96 -3.18 15.52
C LEU A 29 18.42 -4.65 15.50
N GLU A 30 19.05 -5.11 16.58
CA GLU A 30 19.58 -6.48 16.67
C GLU A 30 18.49 -7.57 16.71
N ASP A 31 17.40 -7.31 17.45
CA ASP A 31 16.26 -8.23 17.65
C ASP A 31 15.27 -8.21 16.47
N ILE A 32 15.77 -8.35 15.25
CA ILE A 32 14.99 -8.38 14.01
C ILE A 32 15.03 -9.77 13.36
N GLU A 33 13.89 -10.24 12.84
CA GLU A 33 13.85 -11.39 11.92
C GLU A 33 13.38 -10.97 10.53
N ILE A 34 13.91 -11.61 9.52
CA ILE A 34 13.62 -11.38 8.12
C ILE A 34 12.96 -12.62 7.55
N ILE A 35 11.67 -12.54 7.22
CA ILE A 35 10.90 -13.66 6.68
C ILE A 35 10.82 -13.50 5.17
N ILE A 36 11.67 -14.21 4.45
CA ILE A 36 11.73 -14.19 2.99
C ILE A 36 10.75 -15.22 2.47
N VAL A 37 9.77 -14.79 1.70
CA VAL A 37 8.78 -15.67 1.05
C VAL A 37 9.05 -15.70 -0.45
N ASN A 38 9.73 -16.73 -0.93
CA ASN A 38 9.94 -16.98 -2.35
C ASN A 38 8.67 -17.54 -2.98
N ASP A 39 7.99 -16.75 -3.76
CA ASP A 39 6.73 -17.06 -4.43
C ASP A 39 6.97 -17.75 -5.80
N GLY A 40 7.88 -18.73 -5.81
CA GLY A 40 8.16 -19.55 -6.98
C GLY A 40 8.99 -18.84 -8.04
N SER A 41 10.01 -18.05 -7.64
CA SER A 41 10.94 -17.39 -8.58
C SER A 41 11.62 -18.40 -9.51
N LYS A 42 11.81 -18.00 -10.77
CA LYS A 42 12.44 -18.80 -11.81
C LYS A 42 13.80 -18.24 -12.27
N ASP A 43 14.16 -17.06 -11.75
CA ASP A 43 15.44 -16.39 -11.95
C ASP A 43 16.45 -16.78 -10.86
N ASN A 44 17.56 -16.05 -10.76
CA ASN A 44 18.61 -16.32 -9.78
C ASN A 44 18.29 -15.83 -8.35
N SER A 45 17.10 -15.27 -8.09
CA SER A 45 16.72 -14.74 -6.77
C SER A 45 16.90 -15.78 -5.65
N GLU A 46 16.53 -17.07 -5.90
CA GLU A 46 16.65 -18.13 -4.89
C GLU A 46 18.10 -18.39 -4.48
N ASN A 47 19.05 -18.37 -5.40
CA ASN A 47 20.45 -18.59 -5.10
C ASN A 47 21.04 -17.43 -4.30
N ILE A 48 20.65 -16.20 -4.60
CA ILE A 48 21.03 -15.01 -3.83
C ILE A 48 20.51 -15.15 -2.39
N ILE A 49 19.22 -15.50 -2.20
CA ILE A 49 18.63 -15.72 -0.88
C ILE A 49 19.38 -16.79 -0.10
N LYS A 50 19.70 -17.92 -0.72
CA LYS A 50 20.47 -19.02 -0.07
C LYS A 50 21.86 -18.57 0.39
N SER A 51 22.52 -17.71 -0.36
CA SER A 51 23.80 -17.09 0.02
C SER A 51 23.66 -16.22 1.28
N PHE A 52 22.57 -15.43 1.40
CA PHE A 52 22.29 -14.67 2.60
C PHE A 52 21.89 -15.55 3.79
N LEU A 53 21.07 -16.57 3.56
CA LEU A 53 20.66 -17.51 4.59
C LEU A 53 21.87 -18.22 5.22
N SER A 54 22.88 -18.62 4.42
CA SER A 54 24.09 -19.25 4.95
C SER A 54 24.96 -18.30 5.79
N ARG A 55 24.96 -16.99 5.48
CA ARG A 55 25.71 -15.96 6.22
C ARG A 55 24.98 -15.46 7.48
N TYR A 56 23.64 -15.44 7.44
CA TYR A 56 22.79 -14.86 8.49
C TYR A 56 21.67 -15.82 8.95
N PRO A 57 21.98 -17.10 9.30
CA PRO A 57 20.97 -18.12 9.61
C PRO A 57 20.12 -17.77 10.84
N GLN A 58 20.61 -16.92 11.74
CA GLN A 58 19.88 -16.49 12.93
C GLN A 58 18.90 -15.34 12.67
N LYS A 59 19.11 -14.57 11.60
CA LYS A 59 18.23 -13.42 11.24
C LYS A 59 17.20 -13.78 10.17
N ILE A 60 17.50 -14.76 9.29
CA ILE A 60 16.69 -15.05 8.11
C ILE A 60 15.91 -16.34 8.26
N LYS A 61 14.60 -16.24 8.06
CA LYS A 61 13.70 -17.38 7.86
C LYS A 61 13.30 -17.44 6.38
N TYR A 62 13.63 -18.53 5.72
CA TYR A 62 13.31 -18.74 4.31
C TYR A 62 12.11 -19.65 4.14
N LEU A 63 11.12 -19.17 3.41
CA LEU A 63 9.90 -19.88 3.04
C LEU A 63 9.81 -19.93 1.51
N LYS A 64 9.44 -21.08 0.96
CA LYS A 64 9.21 -21.26 -0.48
C LYS A 64 7.83 -21.83 -0.74
N LYS A 65 7.15 -21.30 -1.74
CA LYS A 65 5.83 -21.77 -2.16
C LYS A 65 5.66 -21.67 -3.68
N GLU A 66 4.62 -22.31 -4.22
CA GLU A 66 4.19 -22.08 -5.59
C GLU A 66 3.67 -20.66 -5.77
N ASN A 67 3.85 -20.09 -6.97
CA ASN A 67 3.45 -18.72 -7.25
C ASN A 67 1.95 -18.50 -7.04
N GLY A 68 1.62 -17.61 -6.12
CA GLY A 68 0.26 -17.17 -5.80
C GLY A 68 0.08 -15.66 -5.88
N GLY A 69 1.16 -14.93 -6.17
CA GLY A 69 1.19 -13.46 -6.26
C GLY A 69 1.48 -12.76 -4.94
N LEU A 70 1.71 -11.45 -5.03
CA LEU A 70 2.20 -10.59 -3.94
C LEU A 70 1.37 -10.71 -2.65
N SER A 71 0.04 -10.61 -2.76
CA SER A 71 -0.89 -10.76 -1.63
C SER A 71 -0.74 -12.11 -0.93
N ASP A 72 -0.64 -13.17 -1.73
CA ASP A 72 -0.52 -14.54 -1.20
C ASP A 72 0.82 -14.73 -0.50
N ALA A 73 1.90 -14.21 -1.04
CA ALA A 73 3.22 -14.26 -0.43
C ALA A 73 3.27 -13.49 0.90
N ARG A 74 2.70 -12.27 0.96
CA ARG A 74 2.59 -11.50 2.21
C ARG A 74 1.77 -12.25 3.26
N ASN A 75 0.59 -12.75 2.89
CA ASN A 75 -0.29 -13.52 3.78
C ASN A 75 0.38 -14.80 4.26
N TYR A 76 1.16 -15.47 3.40
CA TYR A 76 1.88 -16.69 3.76
C TYR A 76 2.96 -16.44 4.81
N GLY A 77 3.59 -15.27 4.79
CA GLY A 77 4.61 -14.89 5.77
C GLY A 77 4.07 -14.54 7.15
N ILE A 78 2.86 -13.94 7.24
CA ILE A 78 2.28 -13.45 8.49
C ILE A 78 2.26 -14.49 9.64
N PRO A 79 1.81 -15.74 9.46
CA PRO A 79 1.76 -16.73 10.54
C PRO A 79 3.13 -17.15 11.10
N TYR A 80 4.19 -16.85 10.37
CA TYR A 80 5.56 -17.19 10.79
C TYR A 80 6.25 -16.04 11.55
N ALA A 81 5.62 -14.86 11.61
CA ALA A 81 6.15 -13.69 12.31
C ALA A 81 5.99 -13.86 13.83
N ILE A 82 7.10 -13.74 14.55
CA ILE A 82 7.14 -13.83 16.03
C ILE A 82 7.49 -12.49 16.69
N GLY A 83 7.83 -11.48 15.91
CA GLY A 83 8.11 -10.13 16.36
C GLY A 83 6.92 -9.46 17.03
N GLU A 84 7.18 -8.54 17.95
CA GLU A 84 6.14 -7.71 18.57
C GLU A 84 5.42 -6.88 17.50
N TYR A 85 6.15 -6.42 16.49
CA TYR A 85 5.65 -5.70 15.33
C TYR A 85 5.97 -6.42 14.03
N ILE A 86 5.14 -6.21 13.02
CA ILE A 86 5.32 -6.71 11.65
C ILE A 86 5.51 -5.53 10.71
N ALA A 87 6.50 -5.62 9.84
CA ALA A 87 6.69 -4.76 8.69
C ALA A 87 6.64 -5.60 7.39
N PHE A 88 6.30 -4.96 6.30
CA PHE A 88 6.42 -5.51 4.95
C PHE A 88 7.45 -4.69 4.18
N LEU A 89 8.27 -5.33 3.36
CA LEU A 89 9.19 -4.64 2.46
C LEU A 89 9.17 -5.35 1.11
N ASP A 90 8.90 -4.60 0.05
CA ASP A 90 8.95 -5.16 -1.29
C ASP A 90 10.41 -5.43 -1.68
N SER A 91 10.66 -6.57 -2.30
CA SER A 91 12.03 -7.09 -2.54
C SER A 91 12.85 -6.32 -3.59
N ASP A 92 12.25 -5.34 -4.23
CA ASP A 92 12.92 -4.39 -5.13
C ASP A 92 13.24 -3.04 -4.46
N ASP A 93 12.86 -2.87 -3.20
CA ASP A 93 13.09 -1.68 -2.39
C ASP A 93 14.16 -1.94 -1.32
N TYR A 94 14.60 -0.89 -0.62
CA TYR A 94 15.54 -1.00 0.49
C TYR A 94 15.28 0.08 1.55
N VAL A 95 15.89 -0.10 2.72
CA VAL A 95 15.68 0.78 3.88
C VAL A 95 16.99 1.35 4.40
N GLU A 96 16.93 2.49 5.10
CA GLU A 96 18.06 3.02 5.87
C GLU A 96 18.42 2.09 7.03
N LEU A 97 19.66 2.16 7.51
CA LEU A 97 20.20 1.19 8.47
C LEU A 97 19.51 1.24 9.85
N ASP A 98 18.95 2.36 10.22
CA ASP A 98 18.30 2.62 11.51
C ASP A 98 16.76 2.64 11.43
N THR A 99 16.20 2.28 10.28
CA THR A 99 14.76 2.36 10.00
C THR A 99 13.93 1.64 11.06
N TYR A 100 14.17 0.37 11.27
CA TYR A 100 13.33 -0.41 12.18
C TYR A 100 13.63 -0.13 13.65
N GLU A 101 14.83 0.31 13.99
CA GLU A 101 15.16 0.78 15.33
C GLU A 101 14.38 2.06 15.68
N ASN A 102 14.41 3.06 14.78
CA ASN A 102 13.69 4.32 14.96
C ASN A 102 12.17 4.12 15.01
N MET A 103 11.61 3.31 14.10
CA MET A 103 10.18 2.98 14.11
C MET A 103 9.78 2.22 15.37
N TYR A 104 10.57 1.24 15.82
CA TYR A 104 10.29 0.45 17.02
C TYR A 104 10.37 1.32 18.28
N ASN A 105 11.41 2.12 18.43
CA ASN A 105 11.59 3.01 19.58
C ASN A 105 10.44 4.02 19.66
N LEU A 106 10.01 4.60 18.54
CA LEU A 106 8.84 5.48 18.50
C LEU A 106 7.56 4.73 18.87
N ALA A 107 7.36 3.51 18.35
CA ALA A 107 6.23 2.67 18.68
C ALA A 107 6.14 2.36 20.17
N LYS A 108 7.26 2.07 20.82
CA LYS A 108 7.32 1.80 22.27
C LYS A 108 7.09 3.06 23.07
N LYS A 109 7.71 4.18 22.69
CA LYS A 109 7.57 5.48 23.38
C LYS A 109 6.13 5.97 23.39
N GLU A 110 5.40 5.83 22.28
CA GLU A 110 4.03 6.31 22.14
C GLU A 110 2.98 5.20 22.31
N ASN A 111 3.39 3.97 22.66
CA ASN A 111 2.53 2.79 22.75
C ASN A 111 1.64 2.63 21.50
N SER A 112 2.27 2.66 20.33
CA SER A 112 1.57 2.73 19.06
C SER A 112 1.15 1.33 18.57
N ASP A 113 -0.03 1.26 17.96
CA ASP A 113 -0.50 0.10 17.21
C ASP A 113 0.10 0.07 15.80
N MET A 114 0.43 1.27 15.28
CA MET A 114 1.09 1.42 13.99
C MET A 114 2.00 2.65 14.00
N VAL A 115 3.17 2.52 13.38
CA VAL A 115 4.02 3.65 13.00
C VAL A 115 4.07 3.72 11.48
N GLU A 116 3.84 4.90 10.92
CA GLU A 116 4.04 5.21 9.50
C GLU A 116 5.25 6.13 9.35
N CYS A 117 6.05 5.97 8.29
CA CYS A 117 7.21 6.85 8.04
C CYS A 117 7.13 7.53 6.68
N ASN A 118 7.93 8.57 6.51
CA ASN A 118 8.21 9.16 5.21
C ASN A 118 9.06 8.22 4.37
N PHE A 119 9.09 8.44 3.05
CA PHE A 119 9.86 7.60 2.13
C PHE A 119 10.37 8.39 0.92
N ILE A 120 11.30 7.79 0.21
CA ILE A 120 12.01 8.36 -0.92
C ILE A 120 11.55 7.66 -2.20
N TRP A 121 10.98 8.39 -3.15
CA TRP A 121 10.82 7.94 -4.52
C TRP A 121 12.17 7.98 -5.20
N GLU A 122 12.72 6.85 -5.58
CA GLU A 122 14.02 6.75 -6.24
C GLU A 122 13.85 6.49 -7.74
N TYR A 123 13.96 7.53 -8.53
CA TYR A 123 13.94 7.46 -10.00
C TYR A 123 15.37 7.34 -10.54
N PRO A 124 15.59 6.85 -11.76
CA PRO A 124 16.93 6.68 -12.33
C PRO A 124 17.81 7.93 -12.33
N LYS A 125 17.22 9.12 -12.32
CA LYS A 125 17.95 10.41 -12.41
C LYS A 125 17.59 11.44 -11.34
N LYS A 126 16.68 11.11 -10.45
CA LYS A 126 16.25 12.03 -9.39
C LYS A 126 15.63 11.26 -8.23
N ILE A 127 15.69 11.86 -7.07
CA ILE A 127 14.95 11.43 -5.90
C ILE A 127 13.84 12.45 -5.57
N LYS A 128 12.78 11.99 -4.92
CA LYS A 128 11.72 12.83 -4.38
C LYS A 128 11.30 12.28 -3.04
N ILE A 129 11.28 13.08 -2.00
CA ILE A 129 10.79 12.69 -0.69
C ILE A 129 9.26 12.81 -0.67
N ASP A 130 8.59 11.78 -0.20
CA ASP A 130 7.16 11.78 0.09
C ASP A 130 6.96 12.11 1.57
N ILE A 131 6.41 13.30 1.82
CA ILE A 131 6.26 13.85 3.17
C ILE A 131 4.81 13.67 3.61
N GLY A 132 4.62 12.92 4.68
CA GLY A 132 3.35 12.78 5.39
C GLY A 132 3.36 13.55 6.71
N LYS A 133 2.40 13.24 7.55
CA LYS A 133 2.30 13.81 8.89
C LYS A 133 1.47 12.91 9.79
N LYS A 134 1.60 13.09 11.11
CA LYS A 134 0.73 12.43 12.10
C LYS A 134 -0.74 12.79 11.84
N TYR A 135 -1.62 11.81 12.00
CA TYR A 135 -3.07 11.97 11.87
C TYR A 135 -3.67 12.39 13.22
N SER A 136 -4.70 13.23 13.19
CA SER A 136 -5.44 13.66 14.38
C SER A 136 -6.45 12.61 14.88
N GLY A 137 -6.65 11.53 14.11
CA GLY A 137 -7.55 10.43 14.43
C GLY A 137 -7.96 9.63 13.20
N LYS A 138 -8.82 8.62 13.39
CA LYS A 138 -9.23 7.68 12.33
C LYS A 138 -9.90 8.36 11.14
N HIS A 139 -10.69 9.41 11.34
CA HIS A 139 -11.30 10.19 10.26
C HIS A 139 -10.26 10.82 9.32
N GLU A 140 -9.27 11.54 9.87
CA GLU A 140 -8.20 12.12 9.06
C GLU A 140 -7.33 11.03 8.42
N MET A 141 -7.14 9.92 9.12
CA MET A 141 -6.39 8.78 8.60
C MET A 141 -7.05 8.20 7.36
N ILE A 142 -8.35 7.90 7.39
CA ILE A 142 -9.09 7.41 6.21
C ILE A 142 -8.94 8.40 5.05
N GLU A 143 -9.02 9.71 5.31
CA GLU A 143 -8.90 10.74 4.28
C GLU A 143 -7.53 10.80 3.62
N LYS A 144 -6.44 10.57 4.40
CA LYS A 144 -5.08 10.99 4.01
C LYS A 144 -4.01 9.90 4.04
N ILE A 145 -4.29 8.72 4.58
CA ILE A 145 -3.29 7.66 4.72
C ILE A 145 -2.67 7.28 3.37
N ARG A 146 -1.37 7.05 3.39
CA ARG A 146 -0.67 6.40 2.28
C ARG A 146 -0.88 4.90 2.40
N VAL A 147 -1.63 4.34 1.48
CA VAL A 147 -2.11 2.94 1.55
C VAL A 147 -1.05 1.87 1.29
N VAL A 148 0.19 2.25 0.99
CA VAL A 148 1.29 1.31 0.80
C VAL A 148 1.58 0.52 2.09
N ALA A 149 1.83 -0.77 1.98
CA ALA A 149 2.09 -1.62 3.15
C ALA A 149 3.51 -1.43 3.71
N TRP A 150 4.47 -1.15 2.83
CA TRP A 150 5.90 -1.19 3.15
C TRP A 150 6.43 0.00 3.98
N ASN A 151 5.68 1.10 4.15
CA ASN A 151 6.09 2.22 5.02
C ASN A 151 5.47 2.16 6.42
N LYS A 152 5.08 0.99 6.86
CA LYS A 152 4.37 0.78 8.13
C LYS A 152 5.02 -0.28 8.99
N LEU A 153 5.07 0.00 10.29
CA LEU A 153 5.38 -0.96 11.35
C LEU A 153 4.08 -1.17 12.14
N ILE A 154 3.52 -2.38 12.11
CA ILE A 154 2.18 -2.69 12.64
C ILE A 154 2.33 -3.66 13.80
N LYS A 155 1.71 -3.37 14.95
CA LYS A 155 1.70 -4.27 16.09
C LYS A 155 1.07 -5.61 15.70
N ARG A 156 1.81 -6.71 15.90
CA ARG A 156 1.37 -8.06 15.46
C ARG A 156 0.00 -8.43 15.99
N GLN A 157 -0.30 -8.11 17.24
CA GLN A 157 -1.61 -8.35 17.85
C GLN A 157 -2.78 -7.69 17.11
N VAL A 158 -2.57 -6.54 16.44
CA VAL A 158 -3.61 -5.88 15.62
C VAL A 158 -3.92 -6.73 14.41
N ILE A 159 -2.91 -7.26 13.71
CA ILE A 159 -3.10 -8.15 12.56
C ILE A 159 -3.80 -9.45 13.00
N GLU A 160 -3.37 -10.04 14.10
CA GLU A 160 -3.95 -11.27 14.64
C GLU A 160 -5.42 -11.08 15.05
N LYS A 161 -5.73 -10.00 15.78
CA LYS A 161 -7.09 -9.66 16.24
C LYS A 161 -8.03 -9.35 15.08
N SER A 162 -7.57 -8.58 14.10
CA SER A 162 -8.38 -8.18 12.95
C SER A 162 -8.63 -9.31 11.96
N LYS A 163 -7.73 -10.30 11.90
CA LYS A 163 -7.70 -11.38 10.89
C LYS A 163 -7.71 -10.89 9.45
N ILE A 164 -7.31 -9.64 9.22
CA ILE A 164 -7.28 -9.03 7.90
C ILE A 164 -6.13 -9.62 7.10
N GLN A 165 -6.42 -9.94 5.85
CA GLN A 165 -5.46 -10.43 4.87
C GLN A 165 -5.43 -9.53 3.64
N PHE A 166 -4.31 -9.52 2.93
CA PHE A 166 -4.25 -8.93 1.59
C PHE A 166 -5.16 -9.71 0.63
N PRO A 167 -6.02 -9.06 -0.16
CA PRO A 167 -6.90 -9.74 -1.10
C PRO A 167 -6.09 -10.42 -2.20
N LYS A 168 -6.25 -11.75 -2.33
CA LYS A 168 -5.52 -12.54 -3.34
C LYS A 168 -6.07 -12.31 -4.74
N GLY A 169 -5.18 -12.24 -5.72
CA GLY A 169 -5.53 -12.16 -7.13
C GLY A 169 -5.93 -10.78 -7.64
N TYR A 170 -5.96 -9.75 -6.77
CA TYR A 170 -6.27 -8.37 -7.14
C TYR A 170 -5.04 -7.47 -7.09
N ARG A 171 -5.02 -6.44 -7.94
CA ARG A 171 -4.20 -5.25 -7.76
C ARG A 171 -4.82 -4.33 -6.72
N TYR A 172 -4.03 -3.40 -6.19
CA TYR A 172 -4.45 -2.47 -5.14
C TYR A 172 -4.77 -3.16 -3.80
N GLU A 173 -4.11 -4.27 -3.57
CA GLU A 173 -4.22 -5.07 -2.34
C GLU A 173 -3.93 -4.26 -1.09
N ASP A 174 -2.97 -3.34 -1.18
CA ASP A 174 -2.59 -2.41 -0.11
C ASP A 174 -3.74 -1.48 0.28
N VAL A 175 -4.56 -1.06 -0.70
CA VAL A 175 -5.74 -0.21 -0.46
C VAL A 175 -6.73 -0.94 0.44
N GLU A 176 -7.10 -2.16 0.07
CA GLU A 176 -8.07 -2.95 0.84
C GLU A 176 -7.54 -3.29 2.22
N PHE A 177 -6.30 -3.80 2.31
CA PHE A 177 -5.65 -4.15 3.57
C PHE A 177 -5.59 -2.95 4.52
N THR A 178 -5.07 -1.82 4.05
CA THR A 178 -4.86 -0.64 4.89
C THR A 178 -6.18 -0.07 5.41
N TYR A 179 -7.18 0.13 4.54
CA TYR A 179 -8.47 0.68 4.98
C TYR A 179 -9.22 -0.25 5.93
N LYS A 180 -9.16 -1.57 5.73
CA LYS A 180 -9.77 -2.53 6.67
C LYS A 180 -9.06 -2.57 8.02
N LEU A 181 -7.78 -2.24 8.08
CA LEU A 181 -7.01 -2.24 9.32
C LEU A 181 -7.33 -1.04 10.21
N ILE A 182 -7.66 0.13 9.64
CA ILE A 182 -7.89 1.38 10.37
C ILE A 182 -8.85 1.25 11.57
N PRO A 183 -9.99 0.55 11.50
CA PRO A 183 -10.90 0.39 12.64
C PRO A 183 -10.25 -0.19 13.91
N TYR A 184 -9.19 -0.99 13.76
CA TYR A 184 -8.49 -1.68 14.86
C TYR A 184 -7.32 -0.91 15.44
N LEU A 185 -6.97 0.24 14.86
CA LEU A 185 -5.85 1.07 15.31
C LEU A 185 -6.35 2.12 16.29
N GLU A 186 -5.80 2.15 17.51
CA GLU A 186 -6.10 3.17 18.50
C GLU A 186 -5.02 4.25 18.54
N ASN A 187 -3.74 3.82 18.62
CA ASN A 187 -2.61 4.73 18.71
C ASN A 187 -1.72 4.62 17.45
N ILE A 188 -1.53 5.74 16.78
CA ILE A 188 -0.75 5.81 15.56
C ILE A 188 0.31 6.88 15.69
N SER A 189 1.54 6.51 15.43
CA SER A 189 2.68 7.42 15.40
C SER A 189 3.20 7.64 14.00
N PHE A 190 3.92 8.71 13.84
CA PHE A 190 4.49 9.10 12.56
C PHE A 190 5.96 9.46 12.73
N LEU A 191 6.82 8.75 12.00
CA LEU A 191 8.26 9.01 11.92
C LEU A 191 8.53 9.96 10.74
N GLU A 192 9.09 11.13 11.03
CA GLU A 192 9.29 12.17 10.01
C GLU A 192 10.48 11.88 9.09
N GLU A 193 11.42 11.05 9.53
CA GLU A 193 12.57 10.63 8.74
C GLU A 193 12.13 9.79 7.54
N PRO A 194 12.66 10.09 6.33
CA PRO A 194 12.41 9.28 5.14
C PRO A 194 13.34 8.06 5.15
N CYS A 195 12.82 6.92 5.58
CA CYS A 195 13.63 5.73 5.87
C CYS A 195 13.59 4.65 4.79
N ILE A 196 12.68 4.75 3.81
CA ILE A 196 12.45 3.69 2.83
C ILE A 196 12.66 4.24 1.43
N HIS A 197 13.45 3.54 0.63
CA HIS A 197 13.74 3.85 -0.76
C HIS A 197 12.85 3.02 -1.67
N TYR A 198 11.85 3.67 -2.27
CA TYR A 198 10.93 3.07 -3.22
C TYR A 198 11.47 3.24 -4.64
N ILE A 199 12.02 2.16 -5.21
CA ILE A 199 12.68 2.16 -6.51
C ILE A 199 11.65 2.20 -7.64
N GLN A 200 11.78 3.19 -8.53
CA GLN A 200 10.91 3.37 -9.68
C GLN A 200 11.47 2.68 -10.92
N ARG A 201 10.91 1.51 -11.26
CA ARG A 201 11.28 0.73 -12.46
C ARG A 201 10.25 0.91 -13.58
N GLN A 202 10.72 0.82 -14.82
CA GLN A 202 9.80 0.86 -15.98
C GLN A 202 8.81 -0.30 -16.00
N ASN A 203 9.24 -1.48 -15.57
CA ASN A 203 8.46 -2.72 -15.62
C ASN A 203 7.70 -3.02 -14.31
N SER A 204 7.51 -2.05 -13.42
CA SER A 204 6.76 -2.28 -12.18
C SER A 204 5.28 -2.57 -12.46
N ILE A 205 4.66 -3.41 -11.62
CA ILE A 205 3.22 -3.75 -11.71
C ILE A 205 2.36 -2.49 -11.68
N SER A 206 2.77 -1.48 -10.91
CA SER A 206 2.09 -0.18 -10.79
C SER A 206 2.08 0.63 -12.10
N ASN A 207 3.03 0.38 -13.01
CA ASN A 207 3.11 1.07 -14.30
C ASN A 207 2.34 0.36 -15.44
N MET A 208 1.84 -0.86 -15.21
CA MET A 208 1.10 -1.61 -16.22
C MET A 208 -0.37 -1.16 -16.30
N GLN A 209 -0.71 -0.47 -17.40
CA GLN A 209 -2.06 0.06 -17.64
C GLN A 209 -2.84 -0.86 -18.60
N ASN A 210 -3.63 -1.75 -18.04
CA ASN A 210 -4.44 -2.72 -18.78
C ASN A 210 -5.81 -2.91 -18.09
N GLU A 211 -6.57 -3.91 -18.52
CA GLU A 211 -7.91 -4.21 -18.00
C GLU A 211 -7.95 -4.42 -16.48
N ARG A 212 -6.87 -4.91 -15.87
CA ARG A 212 -6.78 -5.12 -14.42
C ARG A 212 -6.89 -3.82 -13.61
N THR A 213 -6.78 -2.65 -14.25
CA THR A 213 -7.02 -1.36 -13.58
C THR A 213 -8.45 -1.24 -13.04
N LYS A 214 -9.43 -2.00 -13.60
CA LYS A 214 -10.80 -2.07 -13.07
C LYS A 214 -10.94 -2.75 -11.72
N GLU A 215 -9.93 -3.51 -11.28
CA GLU A 215 -9.93 -4.22 -9.99
C GLU A 215 -10.06 -3.25 -8.81
N ILE A 216 -9.71 -1.97 -8.99
CA ILE A 216 -9.94 -0.92 -7.98
C ILE A 216 -11.42 -0.81 -7.57
N PHE A 217 -12.36 -1.08 -8.47
CA PHE A 217 -13.79 -1.05 -8.13
C PHE A 217 -14.15 -2.15 -7.12
N VAL A 218 -13.60 -3.35 -7.31
CA VAL A 218 -13.81 -4.48 -6.39
C VAL A 218 -13.21 -4.15 -5.03
N VAL A 219 -11.95 -3.71 -5.00
CA VAL A 219 -11.21 -3.38 -3.79
C VAL A 219 -11.92 -2.29 -2.97
N LEU A 220 -12.32 -1.19 -3.60
CA LEU A 220 -13.05 -0.11 -2.90
C LEU A 220 -14.44 -0.55 -2.42
N ASN A 221 -15.14 -1.38 -3.18
CA ASN A 221 -16.44 -1.91 -2.77
C ASN A 221 -16.29 -2.89 -1.60
N ASN A 222 -15.21 -3.69 -1.56
CA ASN A 222 -14.91 -4.57 -0.42
C ASN A 222 -14.64 -3.78 0.86
N VAL A 223 -13.94 -2.63 0.75
CA VAL A 223 -13.75 -1.72 1.91
C VAL A 223 -15.09 -1.22 2.42
N ILE A 224 -15.97 -0.71 1.54
CA ILE A 224 -17.30 -0.20 1.94
C ILE A 224 -18.15 -1.32 2.58
N LYS A 225 -18.13 -2.51 1.98
CA LYS A 225 -18.84 -3.69 2.49
C LYS A 225 -18.35 -4.02 3.90
N TYR A 226 -17.03 -4.05 4.11
CA TYR A 226 -16.42 -4.35 5.40
C TYR A 226 -16.83 -3.36 6.50
N TYR A 227 -16.85 -2.05 6.22
CA TYR A 227 -17.30 -1.04 7.19
C TYR A 227 -18.80 -1.18 7.52
N LYS A 228 -19.63 -1.67 6.58
CA LYS A 228 -21.04 -1.99 6.83
C LYS A 228 -21.17 -3.25 7.67
N GLU A 229 -20.38 -4.29 7.43
CA GLU A 229 -20.37 -5.53 8.24
C GLU A 229 -19.93 -5.29 9.69
N LEU A 230 -19.06 -4.30 9.90
CA LEU A 230 -18.66 -3.84 11.23
C LEU A 230 -19.67 -2.84 11.87
N GLU A 231 -20.75 -2.49 11.18
CA GLU A 231 -21.76 -1.51 11.60
C GLU A 231 -21.25 -0.09 11.88
N ILE A 232 -20.05 0.25 11.35
CA ILE A 232 -19.40 1.57 11.53
C ILE A 232 -19.47 2.44 10.26
N TYR A 233 -20.16 1.98 9.21
CA TYR A 233 -20.20 2.69 7.94
C TYR A 233 -20.75 4.12 8.05
N GLU A 234 -21.81 4.34 8.81
CA GLU A 234 -22.44 5.67 8.92
C GLU A 234 -21.53 6.68 9.63
N GLU A 235 -20.67 6.22 10.56
CA GLU A 235 -19.66 7.03 11.23
C GLU A 235 -18.61 7.56 10.21
N TYR A 236 -18.10 6.70 9.31
CA TYR A 236 -17.02 7.01 8.39
C TYR A 236 -17.47 7.28 6.95
N LYS A 237 -18.76 7.41 6.71
CA LYS A 237 -19.35 7.52 5.37
C LYS A 237 -18.83 8.70 4.55
N ASN A 238 -18.59 9.85 5.18
CA ASN A 238 -18.08 11.03 4.48
C ASN A 238 -16.64 10.82 3.98
N GLU A 239 -15.80 10.20 4.79
CA GLU A 239 -14.40 9.88 4.47
C GLU A 239 -14.34 8.82 3.39
N LEU A 240 -15.11 7.75 3.52
CA LEU A 240 -15.17 6.66 2.53
C LEU A 240 -15.69 7.16 1.17
N GLU A 241 -16.75 7.98 1.15
CA GLU A 241 -17.26 8.61 -0.08
C GLU A 241 -16.20 9.52 -0.71
N TYR A 242 -15.52 10.34 0.09
CA TYR A 242 -14.46 11.22 -0.39
C TYR A 242 -13.29 10.44 -1.00
N VAL A 243 -12.81 9.42 -0.30
CA VAL A 243 -11.71 8.57 -0.76
C VAL A 243 -12.09 7.82 -2.02
N TYR A 244 -13.27 7.19 -2.06
CA TYR A 244 -13.79 6.51 -3.24
C TYR A 244 -13.82 7.43 -4.46
N THR A 245 -14.34 8.63 -4.28
CA THR A 245 -14.40 9.66 -5.32
C THR A 245 -13.00 10.04 -5.81
N ARG A 246 -12.06 10.27 -4.89
CA ARG A 246 -10.66 10.60 -5.25
C ARG A 246 -9.94 9.48 -5.97
N TYR A 247 -10.12 8.22 -5.54
CA TYR A 247 -9.54 7.09 -6.28
C TYR A 247 -10.06 7.05 -7.71
N LEU A 248 -11.37 7.11 -7.89
CA LEU A 248 -11.99 6.97 -9.21
C LEU A 248 -11.76 8.15 -10.13
N LEU A 249 -11.76 9.38 -9.62
CA LEU A 249 -11.60 10.58 -10.46
C LEU A 249 -10.16 11.11 -10.56
N CYS A 250 -9.23 10.66 -9.71
CA CYS A 250 -7.83 11.10 -9.78
C CYS A 250 -6.87 9.95 -10.10
N SER A 251 -6.35 9.24 -9.10
CA SER A 251 -5.25 8.28 -9.28
C SER A 251 -5.56 7.15 -10.23
N SER A 252 -6.75 6.55 -10.14
CA SER A 252 -7.16 5.48 -11.05
C SER A 252 -7.51 6.00 -12.43
N LEU A 253 -8.17 7.17 -12.52
CA LEU A 253 -8.53 7.78 -13.82
C LEU A 253 -7.30 8.01 -14.70
N LEU A 254 -6.21 8.56 -14.11
CA LEU A 254 -4.95 8.80 -14.81
C LEU A 254 -4.30 7.52 -15.38
N ARG A 255 -4.55 6.38 -14.74
CA ARG A 255 -4.12 5.07 -15.25
C ARG A 255 -5.08 4.54 -16.33
N MET A 256 -6.37 4.67 -16.11
CA MET A 256 -7.42 4.16 -17.00
C MET A 256 -7.40 4.83 -18.37
N VAL A 257 -7.18 6.15 -18.41
CA VAL A 257 -7.12 6.89 -19.70
C VAL A 257 -5.92 6.48 -20.56
N LYS A 258 -4.86 5.95 -19.95
CA LYS A 258 -3.63 5.50 -20.63
C LYS A 258 -3.69 4.04 -21.12
N ILE A 259 -4.79 3.32 -20.87
CA ILE A 259 -4.99 1.95 -21.42
C ILE A 259 -4.96 2.03 -22.96
N LYS A 260 -4.06 1.27 -23.58
CA LYS A 260 -3.82 1.32 -25.04
C LYS A 260 -5.02 0.82 -25.83
N GLU A 261 -5.61 -0.31 -25.42
CA GLU A 261 -6.74 -0.93 -26.09
C GLU A 261 -7.99 -0.04 -25.94
N LYS A 262 -8.53 0.47 -27.09
CA LYS A 262 -9.59 1.49 -27.13
C LYS A 262 -10.93 1.01 -26.55
N LYS A 263 -11.30 -0.25 -26.81
CA LYS A 263 -12.57 -0.84 -26.34
C LYS A 263 -12.55 -0.98 -24.83
N THR A 264 -11.55 -1.61 -24.27
CA THR A 264 -11.32 -1.80 -22.83
C THR A 264 -11.26 -0.45 -22.11
N ARG A 265 -10.50 0.52 -22.65
CA ARG A 265 -10.45 1.86 -22.07
C ARG A 265 -11.83 2.52 -22.00
N LYS A 266 -12.62 2.50 -23.08
CA LYS A 266 -13.97 3.09 -23.13
C LYS A 266 -14.89 2.41 -22.09
N GLU A 267 -14.85 1.10 -22.02
CA GLU A 267 -15.63 0.32 -21.07
C GLU A 267 -15.28 0.70 -19.62
N ILE A 268 -14.00 0.69 -19.26
CA ILE A 268 -13.55 0.99 -17.90
C ILE A 268 -13.87 2.44 -17.50
N LEU A 269 -13.73 3.40 -18.42
CA LEU A 269 -14.10 4.79 -18.13
C LEU A 269 -15.62 4.95 -17.92
N ASN A 270 -16.46 4.22 -18.65
CA ASN A 270 -17.90 4.21 -18.39
C ASN A 270 -18.21 3.57 -17.03
N LEU A 271 -17.62 2.42 -16.73
CA LEU A 271 -17.75 1.76 -15.44
C LEU A 271 -17.30 2.64 -14.26
N THR A 272 -16.26 3.46 -14.46
CA THR A 272 -15.81 4.44 -13.44
C THR A 272 -16.91 5.40 -13.08
N TRP A 273 -17.56 6.00 -14.10
CA TRP A 273 -18.67 6.93 -13.90
C TRP A 273 -19.89 6.26 -13.27
N GLU A 274 -20.24 5.06 -13.75
CA GLU A 274 -21.35 4.27 -13.23
C GLU A 274 -21.14 3.85 -11.77
N ASN A 275 -19.98 3.28 -11.43
CA ASN A 275 -19.65 2.86 -10.06
C ASN A 275 -19.69 4.05 -9.09
N LEU A 276 -19.12 5.20 -9.47
CA LEU A 276 -19.15 6.38 -8.62
C LEU A 276 -20.59 6.82 -8.32
N ASN A 277 -21.43 6.95 -9.35
CA ASN A 277 -22.79 7.47 -9.17
C ASN A 277 -23.75 6.42 -8.57
N LYS A 278 -23.49 5.12 -8.74
CA LYS A 278 -24.24 4.03 -8.11
C LYS A 278 -23.98 4.00 -6.61
N ASN A 279 -22.71 4.05 -6.18
CA ASN A 279 -22.36 3.95 -4.77
C ASN A 279 -22.57 5.27 -4.02
N PHE A 280 -22.31 6.40 -4.68
CA PHE A 280 -22.36 7.73 -4.08
C PHE A 280 -23.02 8.76 -5.01
N PRO A 281 -24.35 8.72 -5.19
CA PRO A 281 -25.05 9.62 -6.14
C PRO A 281 -24.92 11.10 -5.77
N ASN A 282 -24.68 11.39 -4.50
CA ASN A 282 -24.54 12.75 -3.96
C ASN A 282 -23.08 13.16 -3.65
N TRP A 283 -22.07 12.48 -4.20
CA TRP A 283 -20.65 12.70 -3.90
C TRP A 283 -20.20 14.17 -4.00
N LYS A 284 -20.80 14.98 -4.86
CA LYS A 284 -20.54 16.44 -4.95
C LYS A 284 -20.94 17.22 -3.71
N LYS A 285 -21.86 16.67 -2.90
CA LYS A 285 -22.31 17.29 -1.65
C LYS A 285 -21.44 16.89 -0.45
N ASN A 286 -20.47 16.01 -0.65
CA ASN A 286 -19.54 15.53 0.39
C ASN A 286 -18.93 16.69 1.16
N LYS A 287 -18.97 16.63 2.50
CA LYS A 287 -18.54 17.71 3.40
C LYS A 287 -17.03 17.95 3.30
N ILE A 288 -16.23 16.86 3.19
CA ILE A 288 -14.77 16.93 3.10
C ILE A 288 -14.38 17.56 1.75
N LEU A 289 -14.98 17.09 0.65
CA LEU A 289 -14.74 17.65 -0.67
C LEU A 289 -15.06 19.15 -0.70
N LYS A 290 -16.16 19.61 -0.09
CA LYS A 290 -16.51 21.02 -0.03
C LYS A 290 -15.50 21.86 0.74
N LYS A 291 -15.03 21.35 1.90
CA LYS A 291 -14.06 22.02 2.78
C LYS A 291 -12.66 22.13 2.14
N ASN A 292 -12.21 21.08 1.49
CA ASN A 292 -10.85 20.98 0.96
C ASN A 292 -10.65 21.87 -0.28
N LYS A 293 -9.45 22.45 -0.42
CA LYS A 293 -9.10 23.44 -1.45
C LYS A 293 -7.91 23.01 -2.33
N SER A 294 -7.46 21.75 -2.25
CA SER A 294 -6.36 21.28 -3.08
C SER A 294 -6.69 21.36 -4.57
N MET A 295 -5.69 21.36 -5.42
CA MET A 295 -5.90 21.35 -6.89
C MET A 295 -6.73 20.15 -7.33
N LYS A 296 -6.51 18.97 -6.69
CA LYS A 296 -7.30 17.77 -6.95
C LYS A 296 -8.78 17.96 -6.57
N ASP A 297 -9.06 18.58 -5.42
CA ASP A 297 -10.43 18.81 -4.97
C ASP A 297 -11.15 19.85 -5.85
N LYS A 298 -10.46 20.91 -6.28
CA LYS A 298 -11.00 21.88 -7.24
C LYS A 298 -11.37 21.19 -8.56
N TYR A 299 -10.50 20.34 -9.07
CA TYR A 299 -10.77 19.50 -10.23
C TYR A 299 -12.01 18.61 -10.02
N ILE A 300 -12.06 17.84 -8.93
CA ILE A 300 -13.19 16.94 -8.63
C ILE A 300 -14.51 17.74 -8.59
N LYS A 301 -14.54 18.91 -7.94
CA LYS A 301 -15.74 19.78 -7.89
C LYS A 301 -16.23 20.18 -9.27
N SER A 302 -15.34 20.39 -10.24
CA SER A 302 -15.66 20.77 -11.62
C SER A 302 -16.18 19.61 -12.49
N VAL A 303 -16.00 18.35 -12.03
CA VAL A 303 -16.39 17.16 -12.79
C VAL A 303 -17.91 17.01 -12.82
N ASN A 304 -18.49 16.86 -14.01
CA ASN A 304 -19.86 16.44 -14.28
C ASN A 304 -19.86 15.47 -15.48
N LYS A 305 -21.01 14.95 -15.89
CA LYS A 305 -21.09 13.96 -16.99
C LYS A 305 -20.45 14.45 -18.30
N PHE A 306 -20.53 15.76 -18.58
CA PHE A 306 -19.93 16.37 -19.78
C PHE A 306 -18.42 16.60 -19.59
N THR A 307 -18.04 17.33 -18.53
CA THR A 307 -16.63 17.64 -18.26
C THR A 307 -15.79 16.40 -17.97
N TYR A 308 -16.37 15.32 -17.41
CA TYR A 308 -15.70 14.03 -17.24
C TYR A 308 -15.12 13.51 -18.56
N LYS A 309 -15.89 13.55 -19.64
CA LYS A 309 -15.40 13.10 -20.96
C LYS A 309 -14.26 13.98 -21.48
N ILE A 310 -14.36 15.30 -21.26
CA ILE A 310 -13.32 16.26 -21.63
C ILE A 310 -12.03 15.97 -20.84
N TYR A 311 -12.12 15.77 -19.53
CA TYR A 311 -10.97 15.45 -18.69
C TYR A 311 -10.34 14.11 -19.06
N CYS A 312 -11.13 13.08 -19.39
CA CYS A 312 -10.59 11.82 -19.89
C CYS A 312 -9.77 12.00 -21.18
N PHE A 313 -10.20 12.90 -22.06
CA PHE A 313 -9.46 13.24 -23.28
C PHE A 313 -8.15 13.99 -22.96
N ILE A 314 -8.23 15.04 -22.13
CA ILE A 314 -7.05 15.83 -21.71
C ILE A 314 -6.00 14.96 -21.01
N PHE A 315 -6.40 14.16 -20.01
CA PHE A 315 -5.48 13.31 -19.25
C PHE A 315 -4.84 12.19 -20.06
N ARG A 316 -5.41 11.85 -21.20
CA ARG A 316 -4.81 10.92 -22.12
C ARG A 316 -3.64 11.52 -22.91
N SER A 317 -3.64 12.83 -23.10
CA SER A 317 -2.64 13.56 -23.90
C SER A 317 -1.45 14.04 -23.08
N ILE A 318 -1.54 13.90 -21.75
CA ILE A 318 -0.47 14.18 -20.77
C ILE A 318 0.19 12.86 -20.35
#